data_b15361332702ec47f7086c4fe5d60211
#
_entry.id   b15361332702ec47f7086c4fe5d60211
#
_cell.length_a   1.000
_cell.length_b   1.000
_cell.length_c   1.000
_cell.angle_alpha   90.00
_cell.angle_beta   90.00
_cell.angle_gamma   90.00
#
_symmetry.space_group_name_H-M   'P 1'
#
loop_
_entity.id
_entity.type
_entity.pdbx_description
1 polymer ?
#
loop_
_entity_poly.entity_id
_entity_poly.type
_entity_poly.pdbx_seq_one_letter_code
_entity_poly.pdbx_strand_id
1 'polypeptide(L)'
;MSMQIYDMAVIGGGPGGCTAALYAARAGLNVVVLEQLSAGGQMALTEQIDNYPGFDAGIDGFTLGEQMQRGAERFGAETILAEVESVELQEPVKRLKTSEGIIMTRTVVIATGATPRPLGIPGEREWTGRGVHYCAACDGMAYRGKTVAVIGVGNSAAEDALTLSRFAK
;
A
#
# COMPACT_ATOMS: atom_id res chain seq x y z
N MET A 1 8.59 -24.78 23.21
CA MET A 1 7.81 -23.52 23.15
C MET A 1 6.68 -23.72 22.16
N SER A 2 5.42 -23.51 22.54
CA SER A 2 4.29 -23.56 21.61
C SER A 2 4.46 -22.42 20.61
N MET A 3 4.45 -22.72 19.31
CA MET A 3 4.39 -21.65 18.29
C MET A 3 3.11 -20.85 18.47
N GLN A 4 3.24 -19.52 18.48
CA GLN A 4 2.08 -18.61 18.51
C GLN A 4 1.27 -18.78 17.22
N ILE A 5 -0.04 -18.91 17.35
CA ILE A 5 -0.96 -18.93 16.23
C ILE A 5 -1.77 -17.63 16.26
N TYR A 6 -1.61 -16.80 15.22
CA TYR A 6 -2.41 -15.59 15.06
C TYR A 6 -3.83 -15.94 14.56
N ASP A 7 -4.81 -15.12 14.89
CA ASP A 7 -6.12 -15.23 14.28
C ASP A 7 -6.12 -14.73 12.85
N MET A 8 -5.32 -13.67 12.58
CA MET A 8 -5.18 -13.08 11.25
C MET A 8 -3.73 -12.66 10.99
N ALA A 9 -3.20 -13.05 9.83
CA ALA A 9 -2.00 -12.46 9.25
C ALA A 9 -2.37 -11.60 8.04
N VAL A 10 -1.84 -10.39 7.99
CA VAL A 10 -2.02 -9.46 6.88
C VAL A 10 -0.69 -9.34 6.13
N ILE A 11 -0.70 -9.62 4.84
CA ILE A 11 0.48 -9.51 3.98
C ILE A 11 0.43 -8.15 3.27
N GLY A 12 1.30 -7.24 3.69
CA GLY A 12 1.42 -5.86 3.21
C GLY A 12 0.89 -4.83 4.20
N GLY A 13 1.73 -3.85 4.54
CA GLY A 13 1.48 -2.74 5.48
C GLY A 13 1.05 -1.44 4.80
N GLY A 14 0.49 -1.51 3.59
CA GLY A 14 -0.15 -0.37 2.94
C GLY A 14 -1.50 -0.01 3.56
N PRO A 15 -2.22 1.02 3.04
CA PRO A 15 -3.50 1.48 3.60
C PRO A 15 -4.54 0.37 3.78
N GLY A 16 -4.63 -0.56 2.80
CA GLY A 16 -5.56 -1.69 2.87
C GLY A 16 -5.22 -2.65 4.01
N GLY A 17 -3.93 -2.99 4.14
CA GLY A 17 -3.45 -3.91 5.19
C GLY A 17 -3.55 -3.30 6.58
N CYS A 18 -3.09 -2.06 6.77
CA CYS A 18 -3.22 -1.35 8.04
C CYS A 18 -4.68 -1.19 8.48
N THR A 19 -5.58 -0.91 7.52
CA THR A 19 -7.02 -0.81 7.80
C THR A 19 -7.59 -2.16 8.22
N ALA A 20 -7.27 -3.25 7.51
CA ALA A 20 -7.72 -4.59 7.87
C ALA A 20 -7.22 -4.98 9.28
N ALA A 21 -5.94 -4.74 9.55
CA ALA A 21 -5.34 -5.00 10.86
C ALA A 21 -5.98 -4.18 11.98
N LEU A 22 -6.22 -2.88 11.74
CA LEU A 22 -6.90 -1.99 12.69
C LEU A 22 -8.27 -2.55 13.11
N TYR A 23 -9.11 -2.91 12.13
CA TYR A 23 -10.45 -3.38 12.44
C TYR A 23 -10.45 -4.77 13.07
N ALA A 24 -9.57 -5.67 12.64
CA ALA A 24 -9.43 -7.00 13.24
C ALA A 24 -8.94 -6.91 14.70
N ALA A 25 -7.93 -6.09 14.98
CA ALA A 25 -7.43 -5.86 16.33
C ALA A 25 -8.50 -5.21 17.23
N ARG A 26 -9.27 -4.25 16.72
CA ARG A 26 -10.41 -3.66 17.43
C ARG A 26 -11.53 -4.67 17.74
N ALA A 27 -11.66 -5.70 16.91
CA ALA A 27 -12.58 -6.82 17.18
C ALA A 27 -12.03 -7.84 18.19
N GLY A 28 -10.84 -7.60 18.75
CA GLY A 28 -10.20 -8.46 19.75
C GLY A 28 -9.43 -9.65 19.19
N LEU A 29 -9.15 -9.65 17.87
CA LEU A 29 -8.35 -10.70 17.25
C LEU A 29 -6.84 -10.44 17.47
N ASN A 30 -6.08 -11.53 17.58
CA ASN A 30 -4.62 -11.49 17.59
C ASN A 30 -4.12 -11.37 16.14
N VAL A 31 -3.58 -10.21 15.77
CA VAL A 31 -3.26 -9.84 14.39
C VAL A 31 -1.78 -9.56 14.21
N VAL A 32 -1.20 -10.08 13.13
CA VAL A 32 0.13 -9.70 12.66
C VAL A 32 0.06 -9.10 11.25
N VAL A 33 0.78 -8.02 11.05
CA VAL A 33 1.04 -7.41 9.73
C VAL A 33 2.46 -7.75 9.32
N LEU A 34 2.63 -8.31 8.13
CA LEU A 34 3.93 -8.63 7.54
C LEU A 34 4.20 -7.60 6.44
N GLU A 35 5.20 -6.75 6.65
CA GLU A 35 5.60 -5.70 5.71
C GLU A 35 7.07 -5.85 5.36
N GLN A 36 7.39 -5.73 4.07
CA GLN A 36 8.76 -5.98 3.59
C GLN A 36 9.72 -4.83 3.88
N LEU A 37 9.26 -3.58 3.76
CA LEU A 37 10.13 -2.39 3.86
C LEU A 37 9.68 -1.43 4.95
N SER A 38 8.55 -0.75 4.73
CA SER A 38 8.02 0.26 5.63
C SER A 38 6.52 0.39 5.46
N ALA A 39 5.84 0.87 6.49
CA ALA A 39 4.40 1.12 6.41
C ALA A 39 4.05 2.14 5.30
N GLY A 40 2.84 1.97 4.75
CA GLY A 40 2.28 2.90 3.76
C GLY A 40 2.33 2.39 2.32
N GLY A 41 3.18 1.42 1.99
CA GLY A 41 3.28 0.85 0.63
C GLY A 41 3.55 1.93 -0.42
N GLN A 42 2.85 1.89 -1.56
CA GLN A 42 2.99 2.88 -2.65
C GLN A 42 2.73 4.32 -2.20
N MET A 43 1.82 4.51 -1.27
CA MET A 43 1.48 5.83 -0.73
C MET A 43 2.68 6.50 -0.05
N ALA A 44 3.54 5.74 0.63
CA ALA A 44 4.71 6.26 1.32
C ALA A 44 5.75 6.91 0.39
N LEU A 45 5.66 6.68 -0.92
CA LEU A 45 6.53 7.29 -1.93
C LEU A 45 6.05 8.68 -2.40
N THR A 46 4.88 9.13 -1.95
CA THR A 46 4.25 10.38 -2.36
C THR A 46 4.62 11.50 -1.38
N GLU A 47 5.23 12.58 -1.88
CA GLU A 47 5.64 13.71 -1.02
C GLU A 47 4.43 14.44 -0.40
N GLN A 48 3.32 14.55 -1.12
CA GLN A 48 2.11 15.27 -0.67
C GLN A 48 0.86 14.52 -1.12
N ILE A 49 0.03 14.14 -0.16
CA ILE A 49 -1.27 13.51 -0.37
C ILE A 49 -2.35 14.51 0.00
N ASP A 50 -3.08 15.01 -1.00
CA ASP A 50 -4.13 16.02 -0.84
C ASP A 50 -5.55 15.45 -0.84
N ASN A 51 -5.69 14.16 -1.16
CA ASN A 51 -6.97 13.50 -1.38
C ASN A 51 -7.35 12.50 -0.27
N TYR A 52 -6.69 12.53 0.88
CA TYR A 52 -7.06 11.70 2.03
C TYR A 52 -7.89 12.51 3.01
N PRO A 53 -9.19 12.19 3.22
CA PRO A 53 -10.08 12.96 4.09
C PRO A 53 -9.57 13.03 5.53
N GLY A 54 -9.66 14.21 6.14
CA GLY A 54 -9.17 14.46 7.50
C GLY A 54 -7.84 15.21 7.55
N PHE A 55 -7.21 15.44 6.40
CA PHE A 55 -5.98 16.23 6.25
C PHE A 55 -6.21 17.34 5.22
N ASP A 56 -6.83 18.43 5.64
CA ASP A 56 -7.24 19.55 4.79
C ASP A 56 -6.07 20.33 4.18
N ALA A 57 -4.90 20.27 4.80
CA ALA A 57 -3.65 20.84 4.28
C ALA A 57 -2.79 19.79 3.54
N GLY A 58 -3.33 18.58 3.32
CA GLY A 58 -2.54 17.45 2.83
C GLY A 58 -1.63 16.85 3.89
N ILE A 59 -0.99 15.75 3.56
CA ILE A 59 -0.06 15.03 4.43
C ILE A 59 1.03 14.35 3.62
N ASP A 60 2.23 14.26 4.15
CA ASP A 60 3.29 13.41 3.62
C ASP A 60 2.90 11.92 3.68
N GLY A 61 3.14 11.21 2.58
CA GLY A 61 2.70 9.82 2.44
C GLY A 61 3.37 8.85 3.40
N PHE A 62 4.64 9.04 3.71
CA PHE A 62 5.36 8.23 4.70
C PHE A 62 4.78 8.45 6.10
N THR A 63 4.56 9.72 6.47
CA THR A 63 3.94 10.11 7.74
C THR A 63 2.54 9.51 7.88
N LEU A 64 1.73 9.54 6.82
CA LEU A 64 0.40 8.93 6.84
C LEU A 64 0.48 7.40 7.02
N GLY A 65 1.42 6.75 6.33
CA GLY A 65 1.68 5.30 6.47
C GLY A 65 2.03 4.91 7.90
N GLU A 66 2.95 5.64 8.54
CA GLU A 66 3.30 5.43 9.94
C GLU A 66 2.10 5.67 10.89
N GLN A 67 1.27 6.67 10.63
CA GLN A 67 0.07 6.93 11.45
C GLN A 67 -0.94 5.78 11.33
N MET A 68 -1.11 5.21 10.14
CA MET A 68 -1.98 4.06 9.92
C MET A 68 -1.46 2.82 10.66
N GLN A 69 -0.17 2.54 10.59
CA GLN A 69 0.46 1.45 11.33
C GLN A 69 0.27 1.62 12.84
N ARG A 70 0.66 2.78 13.38
CA ARG A 70 0.49 3.09 14.82
C ARG A 70 -0.97 3.00 15.25
N GLY A 71 -1.89 3.36 14.36
CA GLY A 71 -3.32 3.21 14.59
C GLY A 71 -3.74 1.75 14.83
N ALA A 72 -3.22 0.82 14.05
CA ALA A 72 -3.47 -0.62 14.22
C ALA A 72 -2.77 -1.17 15.48
N GLU A 73 -1.51 -0.81 15.69
CA GLU A 73 -0.71 -1.23 16.85
C GLU A 73 -1.31 -0.78 18.19
N ARG A 74 -1.92 0.40 18.21
CA ARG A 74 -2.63 0.91 19.39
C ARG A 74 -3.73 -0.03 19.89
N PHE A 75 -4.30 -0.84 19.01
CA PHE A 75 -5.31 -1.85 19.36
C PHE A 75 -4.74 -3.26 19.47
N GLY A 76 -3.42 -3.41 19.43
CA GLY A 76 -2.73 -4.67 19.67
C GLY A 76 -2.33 -5.46 18.42
N ALA A 77 -2.45 -4.89 17.21
CA ALA A 77 -1.83 -5.50 16.05
C ALA A 77 -0.31 -5.45 16.18
N GLU A 78 0.37 -6.54 15.82
CA GLU A 78 1.82 -6.62 15.75
C GLU A 78 2.28 -6.37 14.31
N THR A 79 3.34 -5.59 14.12
CA THR A 79 3.98 -5.43 12.80
C THR A 79 5.35 -6.08 12.81
N ILE A 80 5.58 -6.97 11.85
CA ILE A 80 6.88 -7.63 11.64
C ILE A 80 7.40 -7.20 10.27
N LEU A 81 8.62 -6.65 10.26
CA LEU A 81 9.33 -6.38 9.00
C LEU A 81 9.88 -7.69 8.46
N ALA A 82 9.19 -8.26 7.49
CA ALA A 82 9.54 -9.53 6.89
C ALA A 82 9.00 -9.66 5.47
N GLU A 83 9.80 -10.22 4.58
CA GLU A 83 9.34 -10.65 3.27
C GLU A 83 8.62 -12.00 3.38
N VAL A 84 7.41 -12.10 2.83
CA VAL A 84 6.68 -13.36 2.71
C VAL A 84 7.13 -14.07 1.45
N GLU A 85 7.86 -15.17 1.61
CA GLU A 85 8.43 -15.96 0.51
C GLU A 85 7.44 -16.97 -0.09
N SER A 86 6.63 -17.60 0.77
CA SER A 86 5.62 -18.56 0.34
C SER A 86 4.50 -18.73 1.35
N VAL A 87 3.35 -19.22 0.90
CA VAL A 87 2.16 -19.43 1.71
C VAL A 87 1.57 -20.83 1.48
N GLU A 88 1.17 -21.48 2.56
CA GLU A 88 0.42 -22.74 2.55
C GLU A 88 -0.96 -22.46 3.16
N LEU A 89 -2.00 -22.37 2.29
CA LEU A 89 -3.33 -21.88 2.68
C LEU A 89 -4.41 -22.96 2.79
N GLN A 90 -4.10 -24.21 2.47
CA GLN A 90 -5.10 -25.30 2.37
C GLN A 90 -5.55 -25.81 3.74
N GLU A 91 -4.65 -25.80 4.73
CA GLU A 91 -4.92 -26.34 6.06
C GLU A 91 -5.71 -25.35 6.93
N PRO A 92 -6.41 -25.81 7.99
CA PRO A 92 -7.12 -24.93 8.93
C PRO A 92 -6.21 -23.88 9.55
N VAL A 93 -4.96 -24.24 9.89
CA VAL A 93 -3.91 -23.30 10.31
C VAL A 93 -2.97 -23.12 9.13
N LYS A 94 -2.92 -21.87 8.63
CA LYS A 94 -2.09 -21.47 7.49
C LYS A 94 -0.64 -21.28 7.93
N ARG A 95 0.29 -21.56 7.02
CA ARG A 95 1.72 -21.33 7.24
C ARG A 95 2.21 -20.30 6.22
N LEU A 96 2.87 -19.28 6.72
CA LEU A 96 3.55 -18.27 5.91
C LEU A 96 5.05 -18.38 6.21
N LYS A 97 5.82 -18.72 5.20
CA LYS A 97 7.28 -18.71 5.28
C LYS A 97 7.75 -17.28 5.00
N THR A 98 8.51 -16.74 5.92
CA THR A 98 9.04 -15.37 5.81
C THR A 98 10.55 -15.37 5.99
N SER A 99 11.20 -14.24 5.67
CA SER A 99 12.63 -14.00 5.94
C SER A 99 12.99 -14.11 7.43
N GLU A 100 12.02 -13.87 8.32
CA GLU A 100 12.21 -13.90 9.78
C GLU A 100 11.72 -15.21 10.43
N GLY A 101 11.29 -16.19 9.62
CA GLY A 101 10.81 -17.47 10.12
C GLY A 101 9.40 -17.84 9.66
N ILE A 102 8.75 -18.74 10.38
CA ILE A 102 7.42 -19.24 10.02
C ILE A 102 6.37 -18.57 10.90
N ILE A 103 5.39 -17.96 10.26
CA ILE A 103 4.20 -17.42 10.90
C ILE A 103 3.03 -18.39 10.71
N MET A 104 2.36 -18.70 11.82
CA MET A 104 1.17 -19.56 11.84
C MET A 104 -0.06 -18.71 12.08
N THR A 105 -1.10 -18.88 11.26
CA THR A 105 -2.32 -18.09 11.37
C THR A 105 -3.57 -18.85 10.96
N ARG A 106 -4.74 -18.44 11.44
CA ARG A 106 -6.04 -19.02 11.07
C ARG A 106 -6.57 -18.43 9.75
N THR A 107 -6.35 -17.12 9.54
CA THR A 107 -6.81 -16.41 8.35
C THR A 107 -5.70 -15.56 7.76
N VAL A 108 -5.76 -15.30 6.46
CA VAL A 108 -4.79 -14.47 5.74
C VAL A 108 -5.54 -13.39 4.96
N VAL A 109 -5.09 -12.15 5.10
CA VAL A 109 -5.48 -11.03 4.24
C VAL A 109 -4.31 -10.73 3.30
N ILE A 110 -4.55 -10.80 2.00
CA ILE A 110 -3.58 -10.45 0.97
C ILE A 110 -3.81 -8.98 0.61
N ALA A 111 -2.89 -8.11 1.04
CA ALA A 111 -2.95 -6.66 0.85
C ALA A 111 -1.63 -6.14 0.24
N THR A 112 -1.05 -6.93 -0.67
CA THR A 112 0.27 -6.69 -1.26
C THR A 112 0.31 -5.49 -2.22
N GLY A 113 -0.85 -4.89 -2.51
CA GLY A 113 -0.97 -3.73 -3.39
C GLY A 113 -0.70 -4.07 -4.86
N ALA A 114 -0.27 -3.04 -5.58
CA ALA A 114 0.10 -3.14 -7.00
C ALA A 114 1.33 -2.27 -7.26
N THR A 115 2.16 -2.70 -8.20
CA THR A 115 3.29 -1.91 -8.69
C THR A 115 3.04 -1.56 -10.15
N PRO A 116 3.11 -0.27 -10.53
CA PRO A 116 2.98 0.12 -11.92
C PRO A 116 4.08 -0.54 -12.78
N ARG A 117 3.73 -0.88 -14.02
CA ARG A 117 4.73 -1.36 -14.97
C ARG A 117 5.50 -0.17 -15.50
N PRO A 118 6.82 -0.09 -15.29
CA PRO A 118 7.62 0.98 -15.85
C PRO A 118 7.68 0.89 -17.39
N LEU A 119 7.81 2.03 -18.02
CA LEU A 119 8.00 2.12 -19.48
C LEU A 119 9.43 1.71 -19.91
N GLY A 120 10.39 1.87 -18.99
CA GLY A 120 11.79 1.48 -19.22
C GLY A 120 12.58 2.51 -20.01
N ILE A 121 12.17 3.76 -20.03
CA ILE A 121 12.87 4.85 -20.74
C ILE A 121 13.89 5.56 -19.84
N PRO A 122 14.93 6.17 -20.41
CA PRO A 122 15.88 6.96 -19.65
C PRO A 122 15.19 8.10 -18.89
N GLY A 123 15.58 8.29 -17.61
CA GLY A 123 15.04 9.33 -16.75
C GLY A 123 13.72 8.99 -16.06
N GLU A 124 13.02 7.93 -16.46
CA GLU A 124 11.71 7.56 -15.86
C GLU A 124 11.78 7.46 -14.34
N ARG A 125 12.77 6.72 -13.82
CA ARG A 125 12.93 6.53 -12.37
C ARG A 125 13.30 7.84 -11.66
N GLU A 126 14.10 8.67 -12.28
CA GLU A 126 14.54 9.96 -11.74
C GLU A 126 13.36 10.94 -11.62
N TRP A 127 12.46 10.93 -12.60
CA TRP A 127 11.31 11.84 -12.68
C TRP A 127 10.02 11.26 -12.07
N THR A 128 10.05 10.03 -11.57
CA THR A 128 8.89 9.46 -10.86
C THR A 128 8.53 10.31 -9.64
N GLY A 129 7.26 10.74 -9.56
CA GLY A 129 6.75 11.68 -8.56
C GLY A 129 7.03 13.16 -8.88
N ARG A 130 7.84 13.48 -9.89
CA ARG A 130 8.24 14.86 -10.24
C ARG A 130 7.98 15.24 -11.70
N GLY A 131 7.25 14.42 -12.42
CA GLY A 131 6.95 14.64 -13.84
C GLY A 131 6.50 13.38 -14.54
N VAL A 132 6.88 12.21 -14.03
CA VAL A 132 6.39 10.90 -14.44
C VAL A 132 5.51 10.34 -13.33
N HIS A 133 4.26 10.03 -13.67
CA HIS A 133 3.26 9.52 -12.74
C HIS A 133 2.50 8.36 -13.35
N TYR A 134 1.92 7.51 -12.53
CA TYR A 134 1.18 6.31 -12.93
C TYR A 134 -0.29 6.33 -12.49
N CYS A 135 -0.76 7.47 -11.96
CA CYS A 135 -2.12 7.63 -11.47
C CYS A 135 -2.60 9.06 -11.68
N ALA A 136 -3.44 9.29 -12.68
CA ALA A 136 -3.98 10.62 -12.95
C ALA A 136 -4.91 11.13 -11.83
N ALA A 137 -5.66 10.25 -11.20
CA ALA A 137 -6.55 10.60 -10.10
C ALA A 137 -5.79 10.98 -8.82
N CYS A 138 -4.57 10.45 -8.63
CA CYS A 138 -3.74 10.74 -7.47
C CYS A 138 -3.01 12.09 -7.64
N ASP A 139 -2.31 12.25 -8.77
CA ASP A 139 -1.30 13.31 -8.94
C ASP A 139 -1.71 14.36 -10.00
N GLY A 140 -2.75 14.08 -10.77
CA GLY A 140 -3.10 14.86 -11.96
C GLY A 140 -3.41 16.34 -11.66
N MET A 141 -3.95 16.65 -10.48
CA MET A 141 -4.28 18.03 -10.11
C MET A 141 -3.06 18.95 -10.02
N ALA A 142 -1.87 18.44 -9.71
CA ALA A 142 -0.60 19.19 -9.73
C ALA A 142 -0.24 19.72 -11.13
N TYR A 143 -0.87 19.16 -12.15
CA TYR A 143 -0.65 19.51 -13.57
C TYR A 143 -1.80 20.31 -14.18
N ARG A 144 -2.65 20.92 -13.36
CA ARG A 144 -3.74 21.78 -13.84
C ARG A 144 -3.22 22.89 -14.75
N GLY A 145 -3.79 23.01 -15.96
CA GLY A 145 -3.39 23.99 -16.95
C GLY A 145 -2.04 23.72 -17.64
N LYS A 146 -1.38 22.64 -17.30
CA LYS A 146 -0.13 22.23 -17.96
C LYS A 146 -0.42 21.24 -19.11
N THR A 147 0.49 21.17 -20.07
CA THR A 147 0.47 20.14 -21.11
C THR A 147 0.99 18.85 -20.55
N VAL A 148 0.24 17.78 -20.70
CA VAL A 148 0.59 16.42 -20.25
C VAL A 148 0.54 15.45 -21.41
N ALA A 149 1.34 14.39 -21.34
CA ALA A 149 1.28 13.28 -22.27
C ALA A 149 0.86 12.01 -21.50
N VAL A 150 -0.10 11.27 -22.05
CA VAL A 150 -0.48 9.95 -21.51
C VAL A 150 0.12 8.89 -22.41
N ILE A 151 0.87 7.97 -21.82
CA ILE A 151 1.55 6.89 -22.55
C ILE A 151 0.95 5.56 -22.15
N GLY A 152 0.35 4.87 -23.13
CA GLY A 152 -0.27 3.57 -22.92
C GLY A 152 -1.38 3.31 -23.93
N VAL A 153 -1.79 2.05 -24.05
CA VAL A 153 -2.83 1.58 -25.00
C VAL A 153 -3.94 0.78 -24.32
N GLY A 154 -3.90 0.65 -22.98
CA GLY A 154 -4.90 -0.06 -22.19
C GLY A 154 -5.98 0.85 -21.63
N ASN A 155 -6.97 0.25 -20.95
CA ASN A 155 -8.08 0.96 -20.34
C ASN A 155 -7.61 2.04 -19.33
N SER A 156 -6.59 1.75 -18.51
CA SER A 156 -6.04 2.73 -17.55
C SER A 156 -5.55 4.00 -18.25
N ALA A 157 -4.84 3.88 -19.37
CA ALA A 157 -4.37 5.05 -20.14
C ALA A 157 -5.54 5.88 -20.70
N ALA A 158 -6.61 5.22 -21.16
CA ALA A 158 -7.80 5.89 -21.65
C ALA A 158 -8.56 6.62 -20.50
N GLU A 159 -8.70 5.98 -19.36
CA GLU A 159 -9.34 6.55 -18.16
C GLU A 159 -8.53 7.72 -17.61
N ASP A 160 -7.21 7.60 -17.55
CA ASP A 160 -6.31 8.66 -17.12
C ASP A 160 -6.36 9.86 -18.07
N ALA A 161 -6.37 9.61 -19.41
CA ALA A 161 -6.53 10.67 -20.40
C ALA A 161 -7.87 11.42 -20.25
N LEU A 162 -8.97 10.69 -20.04
CA LEU A 162 -10.29 11.29 -19.78
C LEU A 162 -10.31 12.10 -18.48
N THR A 163 -9.63 11.64 -17.46
CA THR A 163 -9.52 12.35 -16.18
C THR A 163 -8.73 13.64 -16.34
N LEU A 164 -7.55 13.57 -16.96
CA LEU A 164 -6.66 14.71 -17.19
C LEU A 164 -7.28 15.76 -18.13
N SER A 165 -8.06 15.35 -19.15
CA SER A 165 -8.72 16.26 -20.08
C SER A 165 -9.66 17.27 -19.43
N ARG A 166 -10.06 17.04 -18.17
CA ARG A 166 -10.96 17.96 -17.43
C ARG A 166 -10.22 19.19 -16.90
N PHE A 167 -8.91 19.14 -16.77
CA PHE A 167 -8.14 20.21 -16.13
C PHE A 167 -6.73 20.43 -16.69
N ALA A 168 -6.14 19.50 -17.41
CA ALA A 168 -4.91 19.68 -18.16
C ALA A 168 -5.19 20.51 -19.45
N LYS A 169 -4.11 21.00 -20.08
CA LYS A 169 -4.19 21.86 -21.29
C LYS A 169 -3.88 21.07 -22.55
#